data_4643248721cc0752017da45ca75625ed
#
_entry.id   4643248721cc0752017da45ca75625ed
#
_cell.length_a   1.000
_cell.length_b   1.000
_cell.length_c   1.000
_cell.angle_alpha   90.00
_cell.angle_beta   90.00
_cell.angle_gamma   90.00
#
_symmetry.space_group_name_H-M   'P 1'
#
loop_
_entity.id
_entity.type
_entity.pdbx_description
1 polymer ?
#
loop_
_entity_poly.entity_id
_entity_poly.type
_entity_poly.pdbx_seq_one_letter_code
_entity_poly.pdbx_strand_id
1 'polypeptide(L)'
;MRDDLDLLNVLYAKFCQNDELMELLGNPKTPEERVARIHREITPLEYATVDNVNFISMYLSSATETDNLYVVRAFLNIDYFAGSREDLARMKRIVTEILRGMDIFCTSMYNVPSDAKGVYRYKQMFRPLIWS
;
A
#
# COMPACT_ATOMS: atom_id res chain seq x y z
N MET A 1 -15.22 -5.65 -8.26
CA MET A 1 -13.82 -6.11 -8.28
C MET A 1 -13.79 -7.62 -8.22
N ARG A 2 -13.14 -8.28 -9.15
CA ARG A 2 -13.30 -9.70 -9.35
C ARG A 2 -12.08 -10.55 -9.03
N ASP A 3 -10.91 -9.95 -8.96
CA ASP A 3 -9.72 -10.67 -8.53
C ASP A 3 -8.72 -9.71 -7.91
N ASP A 4 -7.73 -10.31 -7.26
CA ASP A 4 -6.73 -9.60 -6.48
C ASP A 4 -5.88 -8.66 -7.32
N LEU A 5 -5.52 -9.12 -8.52
CA LEU A 5 -4.67 -8.33 -9.40
C LEU A 5 -5.41 -7.11 -9.92
N ASP A 6 -6.71 -7.25 -10.20
CA ASP A 6 -7.52 -6.12 -10.64
C ASP A 6 -7.55 -5.01 -9.59
N LEU A 7 -7.76 -5.37 -8.32
CA LEU A 7 -7.78 -4.37 -7.26
C LEU A 7 -6.44 -3.67 -7.14
N LEU A 8 -5.35 -4.43 -7.08
CA LEU A 8 -4.02 -3.85 -6.94
C LEU A 8 -3.67 -2.95 -8.13
N ASN A 9 -4.07 -3.35 -9.33
CA ASN A 9 -3.84 -2.54 -10.52
C ASN A 9 -4.67 -1.25 -10.51
N VAL A 10 -5.91 -1.32 -10.06
CA VAL A 10 -6.76 -0.13 -9.94
C VAL A 10 -6.16 0.84 -8.91
N LEU A 11 -5.72 0.33 -7.76
CA LEU A 11 -5.08 1.16 -6.74
C LEU A 11 -3.79 1.78 -7.25
N TYR A 12 -2.98 1.00 -7.94
CA TYR A 12 -1.74 1.49 -8.52
C TYR A 12 -2.01 2.67 -9.45
N ALA A 13 -3.00 2.54 -10.33
CA ALA A 13 -3.36 3.63 -11.25
C ALA A 13 -3.82 4.88 -10.50
N LYS A 14 -4.65 4.71 -9.46
CA LYS A 14 -5.13 5.84 -8.67
C LYS A 14 -4.00 6.54 -7.91
N PHE A 15 -3.07 5.78 -7.36
CA PHE A 15 -1.92 6.35 -6.67
C PHE A 15 -1.03 7.13 -7.65
N CYS A 16 -0.80 6.60 -8.84
CA CYS A 16 -0.01 7.28 -9.86
C CYS A 16 -0.65 8.56 -10.38
N GLN A 17 -1.96 8.69 -10.26
CA GLN A 17 -2.69 9.89 -10.67
C GLN A 17 -2.72 10.98 -9.60
N ASN A 18 -2.26 10.68 -8.39
CA ASN A 18 -2.27 11.65 -7.30
C ASN A 18 -0.93 12.38 -7.27
N ASP A 19 -0.96 13.66 -7.61
CA ASP A 19 0.26 14.47 -7.74
C ASP A 19 0.99 14.65 -6.40
N GLU A 20 0.25 14.82 -5.33
CA GLU A 20 0.85 14.98 -3.99
C GLU A 20 1.58 13.71 -3.57
N LEU A 21 0.98 12.56 -3.81
CA LEU A 21 1.61 11.29 -3.50
C LEU A 21 2.85 11.07 -4.38
N MET A 22 2.75 11.36 -5.65
CA MET A 22 3.90 11.22 -6.56
C MET A 22 5.06 12.10 -6.13
N GLU A 23 4.78 13.33 -5.69
CA GLU A 23 5.81 14.22 -5.16
C GLU A 23 6.50 13.62 -3.95
N LEU A 24 5.73 13.03 -3.02
CA LEU A 24 6.29 12.37 -1.84
C LEU A 24 7.15 11.17 -2.18
N LEU A 25 6.85 10.50 -3.28
CA LEU A 25 7.58 9.32 -3.74
C LEU A 25 8.74 9.65 -4.67
N GLY A 26 9.14 10.92 -4.74
CA GLY A 26 10.30 11.33 -5.52
C GLY A 26 10.01 11.66 -6.98
N ASN A 27 8.77 11.92 -7.33
CA ASN A 27 8.34 12.27 -8.69
C ASN A 27 8.78 11.24 -9.75
N PRO A 28 8.40 9.96 -9.58
CA PRO A 28 8.75 8.95 -10.59
C PRO A 28 8.06 9.27 -11.91
N LYS A 29 8.83 9.35 -12.98
CA LYS A 29 8.33 9.81 -14.29
C LYS A 29 8.19 8.69 -15.31
N THR A 30 8.95 7.63 -15.16
CA THR A 30 8.87 6.48 -16.07
C THR A 30 8.09 5.35 -15.44
N PRO A 31 7.53 4.43 -16.24
CA PRO A 31 6.86 3.24 -15.67
C PRO A 31 7.77 2.45 -14.72
N GLU A 32 9.03 2.31 -15.05
CA GLU A 32 9.99 1.58 -14.22
C GLU A 32 10.20 2.28 -12.88
N GLU A 33 10.30 3.60 -12.86
CA GLU A 33 10.45 4.36 -11.64
C GLU A 33 9.21 4.25 -10.76
N ARG A 34 8.01 4.27 -11.36
CA ARG A 34 6.77 4.14 -10.60
C ARG A 34 6.62 2.76 -9.97
N VAL A 35 7.01 1.71 -10.69
CA VAL A 35 6.98 0.36 -10.15
C VAL A 35 7.94 0.23 -8.97
N ALA A 36 9.07 0.92 -9.01
CA ALA A 36 10.03 0.92 -7.91
C ALA A 36 9.52 1.66 -6.68
N ARG A 37 8.53 2.53 -6.82
CA ARG A 37 7.98 3.33 -5.71
C ARG A 37 6.66 2.80 -5.18
N ILE A 38 5.93 2.04 -5.96
CA ILE A 38 4.66 1.44 -5.55
C ILE A 38 4.71 -0.04 -5.90
N HIS A 39 5.02 -0.85 -4.91
CA HIS A 39 5.12 -2.30 -5.09
C HIS A 39 3.73 -2.93 -4.93
N ARG A 40 3.40 -3.87 -5.80
CA ARG A 40 2.16 -4.63 -5.71
C ARG A 40 2.42 -6.03 -5.17
N GLU A 41 3.36 -6.12 -4.24
CA GLU A 41 3.77 -7.37 -3.61
C GLU A 41 4.49 -7.05 -2.30
N ILE A 42 4.75 -8.08 -1.49
CA ILE A 42 5.53 -7.90 -0.26
C ILE A 42 6.96 -7.51 -0.64
N THR A 43 7.45 -6.42 -0.04
CA THR A 43 8.80 -5.94 -0.30
C THR A 43 9.80 -6.70 0.56
N PRO A 44 10.88 -7.24 -0.03
CA PRO A 44 11.95 -7.83 0.77
C PRO A 44 12.57 -6.79 1.70
N LEU A 45 12.94 -7.23 2.90
CA LEU A 45 13.49 -6.32 3.91
C LEU A 45 14.78 -5.65 3.45
N GLU A 46 15.56 -6.32 2.63
CA GLU A 46 16.81 -5.75 2.10
C GLU A 46 16.58 -4.50 1.25
N TYR A 47 15.40 -4.36 0.68
CA TYR A 47 15.06 -3.19 -0.12
C TYR A 47 14.75 -1.98 0.74
N ALA A 48 14.35 -2.17 1.99
CA ALA A 48 13.92 -1.10 2.88
C ALA A 48 15.11 -0.36 3.47
N THR A 49 15.83 0.38 2.63
CA THR A 49 16.99 1.16 3.01
C THR A 49 16.75 2.65 2.80
N VAL A 50 17.59 3.48 3.41
CA VAL A 50 17.49 4.93 3.30
C VAL A 50 17.60 5.41 1.85
N ASP A 51 18.28 4.65 0.99
CA ASP A 51 18.45 5.01 -0.42
C ASP A 51 17.19 4.75 -1.24
N ASN A 52 16.32 3.87 -0.78
CA ASN A 52 15.15 3.44 -1.54
C ASN A 52 13.84 4.10 -1.09
N VAL A 53 13.81 4.75 0.08
CA VAL A 53 12.59 5.43 0.53
C VAL A 53 12.41 6.75 -0.25
N ASN A 54 11.21 7.26 -0.40
CA ASN A 54 9.92 6.76 0.09
C ASN A 54 9.30 5.79 -0.90
N PHE A 55 8.67 4.74 -0.39
CA PHE A 55 7.92 3.84 -1.26
C PHE A 55 6.78 3.16 -0.49
N ILE A 56 5.87 2.55 -1.22
CA ILE A 56 4.70 1.87 -0.68
C ILE A 56 4.67 0.46 -1.22
N SER A 57 4.30 -0.49 -0.36
CA SER A 57 4.08 -1.87 -0.75
C SER A 57 2.64 -2.25 -0.43
N MET A 58 1.92 -2.81 -1.39
CA MET A 58 0.54 -3.26 -1.17
C MET A 58 0.37 -4.69 -1.65
N TYR A 59 -0.37 -5.47 -0.87
CA TYR A 59 -0.60 -6.87 -1.18
C TYR A 59 -1.85 -7.37 -0.47
N LEU A 60 -2.38 -8.47 -0.95
CA LEU A 60 -3.53 -9.10 -0.33
C LEU A 60 -3.07 -10.30 0.50
N SER A 61 -3.72 -10.49 1.65
CA SER A 61 -3.37 -11.58 2.54
C SER A 61 -4.63 -12.24 3.08
N SER A 62 -4.45 -13.46 3.59
CA SER A 62 -5.50 -14.19 4.31
C SER A 62 -6.80 -14.29 3.53
N ALA A 63 -6.69 -14.60 2.24
CA ALA A 63 -7.88 -14.93 1.47
C ALA A 63 -8.52 -16.16 2.09
N THR A 64 -9.68 -15.97 2.72
CA THR A 64 -10.37 -17.04 3.41
C THR A 64 -11.66 -17.33 2.66
N GLU A 65 -11.83 -18.60 2.29
CA GLU A 65 -13.12 -19.03 1.76
C GLU A 65 -14.10 -19.08 2.91
N THR A 66 -15.25 -18.50 2.70
CA THR A 66 -16.34 -18.59 3.67
C THR A 66 -17.08 -19.91 3.45
N ASP A 67 -18.05 -20.22 4.32
CA ASP A 67 -18.91 -21.39 4.12
C ASP A 67 -19.68 -21.34 2.79
N ASN A 68 -19.82 -20.16 2.23
CA ASN A 68 -20.36 -19.98 0.90
C ASN A 68 -19.20 -20.02 -0.10
N LEU A 69 -19.15 -21.05 -0.93
CA LEU A 69 -18.07 -21.30 -1.89
C LEU A 69 -17.90 -20.17 -2.93
N TYR A 70 -18.89 -19.31 -3.06
CA TYR A 70 -18.85 -18.24 -4.04
C TYR A 70 -18.31 -16.93 -3.48
N VAL A 71 -17.95 -16.89 -2.21
CA VAL A 71 -17.50 -15.68 -1.55
C VAL A 71 -16.08 -15.87 -1.03
N VAL A 72 -15.19 -15.00 -1.46
CA VAL A 72 -13.80 -14.98 -1.00
C VAL A 72 -13.57 -13.70 -0.21
N ARG A 73 -12.85 -13.83 0.90
CA ARG A 73 -12.52 -12.70 1.77
C ARG A 73 -11.02 -12.53 1.87
N ALA A 74 -10.55 -11.32 1.61
CA ALA A 74 -9.13 -11.00 1.69
C ALA A 74 -8.94 -9.64 2.34
N PHE A 75 -7.80 -9.47 3.00
CA PHE A 75 -7.41 -8.18 3.57
C PHE A 75 -6.42 -7.49 2.65
N LEU A 76 -6.62 -6.19 2.44
CA LEU A 76 -5.65 -5.36 1.74
C LEU A 76 -4.65 -4.84 2.76
N ASN A 77 -3.38 -5.12 2.55
CA ASN A 77 -2.29 -4.63 3.39
C ASN A 77 -1.54 -3.56 2.63
N ILE A 78 -1.27 -2.44 3.30
CA ILE A 78 -0.43 -1.38 2.74
C ILE A 78 0.66 -1.06 3.73
N ASP A 79 1.91 -1.25 3.31
CA ASP A 79 3.10 -0.94 4.10
C ASP A 79 3.73 0.34 3.55
N TYR A 80 4.03 1.27 4.44
CA TYR A 80 4.66 2.54 4.09
C TYR A 80 6.10 2.53 4.59
N PHE A 81 7.00 3.00 3.72
CA PHE A 81 8.42 3.13 4.05
C PHE A 81 8.84 4.55 3.70
N ALA A 82 9.23 5.32 4.70
CA ALA A 82 9.51 6.75 4.50
C ALA A 82 10.81 7.16 5.17
N GLY A 83 11.40 8.22 4.65
CA GLY A 83 12.64 8.79 5.20
C GLY A 83 12.42 9.73 6.37
N SER A 84 11.16 10.08 6.67
CA SER A 84 10.82 10.92 7.81
C SER A 84 9.42 10.60 8.30
N ARG A 85 9.15 10.97 9.57
CA ARG A 85 7.81 10.76 10.14
C ARG A 85 6.77 11.64 9.46
N GLU A 86 7.16 12.83 9.02
CA GLU A 86 6.25 13.74 8.33
C GLU A 86 5.81 13.15 7.00
N ASP A 87 6.75 12.63 6.22
CA ASP A 87 6.43 11.98 4.96
C ASP A 87 5.55 10.75 5.17
N LEU A 88 5.86 9.97 6.21
CA LEU A 88 5.06 8.81 6.56
C LEU A 88 3.61 9.18 6.82
N ALA A 89 3.38 10.21 7.63
CA ALA A 89 2.04 10.68 7.97
C ALA A 89 1.30 11.19 6.74
N ARG A 90 1.98 11.92 5.87
CA ARG A 90 1.38 12.45 4.64
C ARG A 90 1.01 11.33 3.67
N MET A 91 1.88 10.36 3.48
CA MET A 91 1.61 9.21 2.63
C MET A 91 0.39 8.45 3.13
N LYS A 92 0.34 8.18 4.43
CA LYS A 92 -0.78 7.49 5.06
C LYS A 92 -2.09 8.25 4.85
N ARG A 93 -2.08 9.56 5.06
CA ARG A 93 -3.28 10.38 4.90
C ARG A 93 -3.82 10.32 3.47
N ILE A 94 -2.93 10.50 2.50
CA ILE A 94 -3.33 10.52 1.09
C ILE A 94 -3.92 9.17 0.68
N VAL A 95 -3.24 8.09 1.02
CA VAL A 95 -3.69 6.73 0.66
C VAL A 95 -5.02 6.41 1.34
N THR A 96 -5.16 6.77 2.62
CA THR A 96 -6.41 6.54 3.36
C THR A 96 -7.58 7.29 2.71
N GLU A 97 -7.35 8.53 2.26
CA GLU A 97 -8.39 9.31 1.60
C GLU A 97 -8.78 8.69 0.25
N ILE A 98 -7.81 8.23 -0.53
CA ILE A 98 -8.09 7.58 -1.82
C ILE A 98 -8.95 6.32 -1.59
N LEU A 99 -8.57 5.49 -0.64
CA LEU A 99 -9.29 4.24 -0.36
C LEU A 99 -10.67 4.52 0.20
N ARG A 100 -10.80 5.53 1.07
CA ARG A 100 -12.12 5.91 1.61
C ARG A 100 -13.06 6.34 0.50
N GLY A 101 -12.57 7.03 -0.51
CA GLY A 101 -13.35 7.38 -1.68
C GLY A 101 -13.83 6.18 -2.49
N MET A 102 -13.23 5.02 -2.27
CA MET A 102 -13.62 3.75 -2.88
C MET A 102 -14.40 2.85 -1.92
N ASP A 103 -14.82 3.39 -0.77
CA ASP A 103 -15.51 2.64 0.30
C ASP A 103 -14.66 1.52 0.89
N ILE A 104 -13.35 1.70 0.92
CA ILE A 104 -12.42 0.77 1.55
C ILE A 104 -11.87 1.45 2.81
N PHE A 105 -12.15 0.85 3.98
CA PHE A 105 -11.85 1.48 5.26
C PHE A 105 -10.80 0.69 6.05
N CYS A 106 -9.93 1.43 6.72
CA CYS A 106 -8.89 0.85 7.56
C CYS A 106 -9.50 0.21 8.81
N THR A 107 -9.07 -1.01 9.13
CA THR A 107 -9.52 -1.71 10.33
C THR A 107 -8.42 -1.85 11.37
N SER A 108 -7.17 -1.85 10.93
CA SER A 108 -6.02 -1.99 11.83
C SER A 108 -4.89 -1.16 11.30
N MET A 109 -4.16 -0.53 12.21
CA MET A 109 -2.99 0.26 11.84
C MET A 109 -1.98 0.19 12.98
N TYR A 110 -0.70 0.09 12.63
CA TYR A 110 0.33 0.04 13.64
C TYR A 110 1.70 0.39 13.07
N ASN A 111 2.55 0.91 13.95
CA ASN A 111 3.94 1.14 13.62
C ASN A 111 4.66 -0.20 13.51
N VAL A 112 5.53 -0.32 12.52
CA VAL A 112 6.34 -1.50 12.32
C VAL A 112 7.77 -1.15 12.68
N PRO A 113 8.44 -1.92 13.56
CA PRO A 113 9.83 -1.67 13.85
C PRO A 113 10.67 -1.74 12.59
N SER A 114 11.63 -0.84 12.48
CA SER A 114 12.55 -0.82 11.34
C SER A 114 13.97 -0.97 11.86
N ASP A 115 14.70 -1.94 11.31
CA ASP A 115 16.10 -2.16 11.65
C ASP A 115 17.02 -1.23 10.85
N ALA A 116 16.50 -0.61 9.80
CA ALA A 116 17.27 0.28 8.95
C ALA A 116 17.23 1.71 9.52
N LYS A 117 18.40 2.29 9.76
CA LYS A 117 18.50 3.66 10.25
C LYS A 117 17.99 4.63 9.18
N GLY A 118 17.15 5.59 9.57
CA GLY A 118 16.59 6.57 8.67
C GLY A 118 15.39 6.09 7.88
N VAL A 119 14.88 4.90 8.17
CA VAL A 119 13.68 4.36 7.54
C VAL A 119 12.58 4.23 8.59
N TYR A 120 11.44 4.84 8.32
CA TYR A 120 10.26 4.77 9.18
C TYR A 120 9.23 3.91 8.47
N ARG A 121 8.61 3.00 9.21
CA ARG A 121 7.65 2.04 8.67
C ARG A 121 6.31 2.16 9.36
N TYR A 122 5.25 1.95 8.61
CA TYR A 122 3.89 1.93 9.12
C TYR A 122 3.07 0.96 8.29
N LYS A 123 2.11 0.30 8.92
CA LYS A 123 1.27 -0.67 8.23
C LYS A 123 -0.19 -0.38 8.49
N GLN A 124 -0.99 -0.45 7.44
CA GLN A 124 -2.44 -0.41 7.54
C GLN A 124 -3.02 -1.67 6.93
N MET A 125 -4.01 -2.21 7.60
CA MET A 125 -4.79 -3.33 7.09
C MET A 125 -6.22 -2.82 6.88
N PHE A 126 -6.74 -3.06 5.69
CA PHE A 126 -8.07 -2.59 5.32
C PHE A 126 -9.07 -3.72 5.35
N ARG A 127 -10.35 -3.37 5.58
CA ARG A 127 -11.45 -4.31 5.74
C ARG A 127 -11.39 -5.42 4.73
N PRO A 128 -11.83 -6.61 5.14
CA PRO A 128 -11.88 -7.68 4.18
C PRO A 128 -12.64 -7.25 2.94
N LEU A 129 -12.01 -7.46 1.83
CA LEU A 129 -12.64 -7.31 0.55
C LEU A 129 -13.42 -8.60 0.32
N ILE A 130 -14.69 -8.47 -0.01
CA ILE A 130 -15.55 -9.62 -0.21
C ILE A 130 -16.08 -9.56 -1.63
N TRP A 131 -15.90 -10.63 -2.35
CA TRP A 131 -16.48 -10.74 -3.69
C TRP A 131 -16.80 -12.20 -4.00
N SER A 132 -17.67 -12.36 -4.98
CA SER A 132 -18.14 -13.69 -5.37
C SER A 132 -17.91 -13.95 -6.84
#